data_dacbe09b2afbdc65de2e3d48cca85c00
#
_entry.id   dacbe09b2afbdc65de2e3d48cca85c00
#
_cell.length_a   1.000
_cell.length_b   1.000
_cell.length_c   1.000
_cell.angle_alpha   90.00
_cell.angle_beta   90.00
_cell.angle_gamma   90.00
#
_symmetry.space_group_name_H-M   'P 1'
#
loop_
_entity.id
_entity.type
_entity.pdbx_description
1 polymer ?
#
loop_
_entity_poly.entity_id
_entity_poly.type
_entity_poly.pdbx_seq_one_letter_code
_entity_poly.pdbx_strand_id
1 'polypeptide(L)'
;IMLILAFTPLGYLRIGPLAISLMTIPVVIGAMILGPAGGAVLGLVFGLTSFYQCFAGDPFGAALVAMNPFFTFLVCIPTRTLMGWLSGVIFKALWKIDKTKTVTYFVTGLLGAFMNTLFFMSTLMICFGHTEYLQSMNATGANLFMFAVAFCGINGALEMPMSCVVGGGVAKAVSVALKKNAATEEK
;
A
#
# COMPACT_ATOMS: atom_id res chain seq x y z
N ILE A 1 8.20 -6.27 -12.17
CA ILE A 1 7.66 -7.01 -11.00
C ILE A 1 6.25 -6.50 -10.68
N MET A 2 6.00 -5.19 -10.49
CA MET A 2 4.68 -4.66 -10.14
C MET A 2 3.58 -5.03 -11.14
N LEU A 3 3.82 -4.88 -12.44
CA LEU A 3 2.85 -5.26 -13.47
C LEU A 3 2.57 -6.77 -13.46
N ILE A 4 3.59 -7.60 -13.26
CA ILE A 4 3.41 -9.06 -13.15
C ILE A 4 2.55 -9.38 -11.93
N LEU A 5 2.82 -8.78 -10.77
CA LEU A 5 2.00 -8.97 -9.57
C LEU A 5 0.57 -8.48 -9.77
N ALA A 6 0.37 -7.34 -10.47
CA ALA A 6 -0.97 -6.78 -10.69
C ALA A 6 -1.89 -7.70 -11.52
N PHE A 7 -1.32 -8.47 -12.45
CA PHE A 7 -2.06 -9.37 -13.32
C PHE A 7 -2.02 -10.85 -12.87
N THR A 8 -1.41 -11.14 -11.72
CA THR A 8 -1.41 -12.47 -11.12
C THR A 8 -2.25 -12.50 -9.85
N PRO A 9 -2.80 -13.66 -9.46
CA PRO A 9 -3.54 -13.82 -8.20
C PRO A 9 -2.73 -13.46 -6.95
N LEU A 10 -1.39 -13.44 -7.07
CA LEU A 10 -0.46 -13.13 -5.98
C LEU A 10 -0.49 -11.64 -5.58
N GLY A 11 -0.84 -10.74 -6.50
CA GLY A 11 -0.89 -9.31 -6.20
C GLY A 11 -2.08 -8.90 -5.34
N TYR A 12 -3.16 -9.68 -5.41
CA TYR A 12 -4.42 -9.40 -4.72
C TYR A 12 -4.99 -10.69 -4.14
N LEU A 13 -4.60 -11.02 -2.92
CA LEU A 13 -5.13 -12.17 -2.18
C LEU A 13 -6.51 -11.82 -1.63
N ARG A 14 -7.55 -12.45 -2.15
CA ARG A 14 -8.93 -12.25 -1.70
C ARG A 14 -9.21 -13.08 -0.46
N ILE A 15 -9.35 -12.40 0.67
CA ILE A 15 -9.80 -12.99 1.95
C ILE A 15 -11.00 -12.18 2.42
N GLY A 16 -12.20 -12.67 2.17
CA GLY A 16 -13.45 -11.96 2.44
C GLY A 16 -13.78 -10.88 1.39
N PRO A 17 -14.48 -9.78 1.77
CA PRO A 17 -14.95 -8.76 0.86
C PRO A 17 -13.80 -7.84 0.32
N LEU A 18 -12.68 -7.82 1.01
CA LEU A 18 -11.50 -7.04 0.60
C LEU A 18 -10.38 -7.93 0.06
N ALA A 19 -9.64 -7.40 -0.91
CA ALA A 19 -8.42 -7.99 -1.39
C ALA A 19 -7.22 -7.46 -0.59
N ILE A 20 -6.45 -8.35 0.02
CA ILE A 20 -5.16 -8.02 0.61
C ILE A 20 -4.18 -7.75 -0.54
N SER A 21 -3.59 -6.58 -0.56
CA SER A 21 -2.71 -6.18 -1.64
C SER A 21 -1.24 -6.36 -1.28
N LEU A 22 -0.59 -7.35 -1.88
CA LEU A 22 0.87 -7.49 -1.79
C LEU A 22 1.62 -6.45 -2.62
N MET A 23 0.91 -5.62 -3.39
CA MET A 23 1.47 -4.53 -4.20
C MET A 23 2.12 -3.42 -3.35
N THR A 24 1.74 -3.30 -2.08
CA THR A 24 2.37 -2.37 -1.12
C THR A 24 3.86 -2.69 -0.94
N ILE A 25 4.25 -3.96 -0.95
CA ILE A 25 5.64 -4.41 -0.73
C ILE A 25 6.60 -3.83 -1.78
N PRO A 26 6.42 -4.03 -3.10
CA PRO A 26 7.32 -3.45 -4.10
C PRO A 26 7.32 -1.92 -4.12
N VAL A 27 6.19 -1.25 -3.78
CA VAL A 27 6.15 0.21 -3.65
C VAL A 27 7.07 0.68 -2.53
N VAL A 28 6.97 0.06 -1.36
CA VAL A 28 7.79 0.42 -0.19
C VAL A 28 9.26 0.11 -0.43
N ILE A 29 9.60 -1.04 -1.04
CA ILE A 29 10.97 -1.38 -1.44
C ILE A 29 11.53 -0.31 -2.38
N GLY A 30 10.78 0.05 -3.42
CA GLY A 30 11.18 1.08 -4.36
C GLY A 30 11.33 2.47 -3.72
N ALA A 31 10.45 2.82 -2.78
CA ALA A 31 10.55 4.07 -2.01
C ALA A 31 11.83 4.13 -1.17
N MET A 32 12.25 3.00 -0.58
CA MET A 32 13.50 2.92 0.20
C MET A 32 14.75 3.01 -0.69
N ILE A 33 14.72 2.44 -1.89
CA ILE A 33 15.89 2.36 -2.79
C ILE A 33 16.00 3.60 -3.67
N LEU A 34 14.89 4.01 -4.30
CA LEU A 34 14.84 5.11 -5.26
C LEU A 34 14.48 6.47 -4.61
N GLY A 35 14.10 6.45 -3.35
CA GLY A 35 13.69 7.63 -2.61
C GLY A 35 12.23 8.05 -2.87
N PRO A 36 11.82 9.25 -2.37
CA PRO A 36 10.41 9.68 -2.39
C PRO A 36 9.80 9.78 -3.78
N ALA A 37 10.55 10.28 -4.77
CA ALA A 37 10.06 10.39 -6.15
C ALA A 37 9.81 9.00 -6.77
N GLY A 38 10.74 8.06 -6.57
CA GLY A 38 10.58 6.67 -6.99
C GLY A 38 9.38 6.00 -6.30
N GLY A 39 9.22 6.23 -5.00
CA GLY A 39 8.06 5.76 -4.25
C GLY A 39 6.73 6.32 -4.78
N ALA A 40 6.70 7.62 -5.12
CA ALA A 40 5.52 8.25 -5.71
C ALA A 40 5.14 7.62 -7.07
N VAL A 41 6.12 7.42 -7.95
CA VAL A 41 5.91 6.79 -9.27
C VAL A 41 5.38 5.36 -9.12
N LEU A 42 5.99 4.56 -8.24
CA LEU A 42 5.52 3.19 -7.98
C LEU A 42 4.15 3.16 -7.30
N GLY A 43 3.88 4.10 -6.41
CA GLY A 43 2.56 4.31 -5.82
C GLY A 43 1.50 4.69 -6.86
N LEU A 44 1.88 5.53 -7.83
CA LEU A 44 1.00 5.86 -8.98
C LEU A 44 0.69 4.63 -9.83
N VAL A 45 1.69 3.82 -10.16
CA VAL A 45 1.50 2.56 -10.89
C VAL A 45 0.58 1.62 -10.13
N PHE A 46 0.79 1.49 -8.81
CA PHE A 46 -0.10 0.71 -7.95
C PHE A 46 -1.54 1.26 -7.96
N GLY A 47 -1.70 2.57 -7.85
CA GLY A 47 -3.02 3.22 -7.90
C GLY A 47 -3.75 2.98 -9.23
N LEU A 48 -3.04 3.11 -10.35
CA LEU A 48 -3.57 2.86 -11.69
C LEU A 48 -3.98 1.39 -11.87
N THR A 49 -3.15 0.45 -11.45
CA THR A 49 -3.50 -0.99 -11.53
C THR A 49 -4.67 -1.33 -10.61
N SER A 50 -4.75 -0.74 -9.42
CA SER A 50 -5.89 -0.91 -8.52
C SER A 50 -7.18 -0.34 -9.11
N PHE A 51 -7.12 0.85 -9.72
CA PHE A 51 -8.26 1.45 -10.39
C PHE A 51 -8.71 0.60 -11.59
N TYR A 52 -7.78 0.07 -12.39
CA TYR A 52 -8.08 -0.85 -13.48
C TYR A 52 -8.78 -2.13 -12.97
N GLN A 53 -8.35 -2.69 -11.85
CA GLN A 53 -8.97 -3.87 -11.25
C GLN A 53 -10.43 -3.64 -10.87
N CYS A 54 -10.82 -2.41 -10.53
CA CYS A 54 -12.23 -2.05 -10.26
C CYS A 54 -13.14 -2.26 -11.49
N PHE A 55 -12.58 -2.25 -12.71
CA PHE A 55 -13.30 -2.57 -13.95
C PHE A 55 -13.12 -4.02 -14.38
N ALA A 56 -12.01 -4.66 -14.00
CA ALA A 56 -11.56 -5.94 -14.57
C ALA A 56 -11.84 -7.17 -13.69
N GLY A 57 -12.50 -7.03 -12.54
CA GLY A 57 -12.87 -8.22 -11.77
C GLY A 57 -12.79 -8.14 -10.25
N ASP A 58 -12.63 -6.96 -9.67
CA ASP A 58 -12.83 -6.76 -8.24
C ASP A 58 -14.28 -6.38 -7.95
N PRO A 59 -15.10 -7.25 -7.31
CA PRO A 59 -16.51 -6.97 -7.05
C PRO A 59 -16.74 -5.75 -6.17
N PHE A 60 -15.87 -5.52 -5.18
CA PHE A 60 -15.95 -4.35 -4.31
C PHE A 60 -15.64 -3.07 -5.10
N GLY A 61 -14.55 -3.07 -5.85
CA GLY A 61 -14.17 -1.95 -6.70
C GLY A 61 -15.20 -1.66 -7.79
N ALA A 62 -15.81 -2.69 -8.40
CA ALA A 62 -16.86 -2.53 -9.39
C ALA A 62 -18.11 -1.84 -8.81
N ALA A 63 -18.49 -2.17 -7.57
CA ALA A 63 -19.58 -1.49 -6.88
C ALA A 63 -19.26 -0.01 -6.63
N LEU A 64 -18.04 0.32 -6.23
CA LEU A 64 -17.61 1.71 -6.04
C LEU A 64 -17.62 2.51 -7.35
N VAL A 65 -17.15 1.90 -8.45
CA VAL A 65 -17.19 2.54 -9.78
C VAL A 65 -18.63 2.76 -10.25
N ALA A 66 -19.52 1.79 -10.04
CA ALA A 66 -20.93 1.92 -10.40
C ALA A 66 -21.63 3.06 -9.64
N MET A 67 -21.23 3.30 -8.39
CA MET A 67 -21.75 4.41 -7.59
C MET A 67 -21.16 5.76 -8.01
N ASN A 68 -19.85 5.89 -8.07
CA ASN A 68 -19.17 7.12 -8.48
C ASN A 68 -17.73 6.85 -8.94
N PRO A 69 -17.46 6.89 -10.27
CA PRO A 69 -16.12 6.64 -10.81
C PRO A 69 -15.07 7.66 -10.35
N PHE A 70 -15.46 8.93 -10.16
CA PHE A 70 -14.54 9.98 -9.72
C PHE A 70 -14.06 9.75 -8.28
N PHE A 71 -14.97 9.40 -7.37
CA PHE A 71 -14.60 9.08 -6.00
C PHE A 71 -13.76 7.79 -5.93
N THR A 72 -14.05 6.81 -6.77
CA THR A 72 -13.22 5.59 -6.89
C THR A 72 -11.81 5.92 -7.36
N PHE A 73 -11.67 6.84 -8.32
CA PHE A 73 -10.37 7.35 -8.75
C PHE A 73 -9.60 7.96 -7.56
N LEU A 74 -10.25 8.82 -6.76
CA LEU A 74 -9.63 9.44 -5.57
C LEU A 74 -9.21 8.42 -4.52
N VAL A 75 -10.01 7.38 -4.30
CA VAL A 75 -9.69 6.30 -3.37
C VAL A 75 -8.52 5.46 -3.87
N CYS A 76 -8.40 5.23 -5.18
CA CYS A 76 -7.37 4.34 -5.74
C CYS A 76 -6.03 5.03 -6.00
N ILE A 77 -5.98 6.18 -6.66
CA ILE A 77 -4.74 6.71 -7.21
C ILE A 77 -4.02 7.66 -6.25
N PRO A 78 -4.62 8.77 -5.78
CA PRO A 78 -3.92 9.72 -4.90
C PRO A 78 -3.43 9.09 -3.61
N THR A 79 -4.22 8.21 -3.00
CA THR A 79 -3.90 7.56 -1.73
C THR A 79 -2.62 6.71 -1.82
N ARG A 80 -2.47 5.94 -2.89
CA ARG A 80 -1.31 5.07 -3.11
C ARG A 80 -0.07 5.86 -3.55
N THR A 81 -0.28 6.90 -4.35
CA THR A 81 0.80 7.83 -4.73
C THR A 81 1.36 8.53 -3.51
N LEU A 82 0.48 9.04 -2.64
CA LEU A 82 0.86 9.70 -1.40
C LEU A 82 1.57 8.74 -0.44
N MET A 83 1.06 7.52 -0.28
CA MET A 83 1.69 6.47 0.54
C MET A 83 3.11 6.17 0.06
N GLY A 84 3.31 5.96 -1.25
CA GLY A 84 4.62 5.68 -1.83
C GLY A 84 5.60 6.84 -1.63
N TRP A 85 5.15 8.09 -1.84
CA TRP A 85 5.96 9.28 -1.60
C TRP A 85 6.36 9.41 -0.12
N LEU A 86 5.40 9.32 0.79
CA LEU A 86 5.64 9.44 2.24
C LEU A 86 6.54 8.32 2.77
N SER A 87 6.40 7.09 2.27
CA SER A 87 7.30 5.99 2.64
C SER A 87 8.77 6.33 2.36
N GLY A 88 9.05 6.96 1.22
CA GLY A 88 10.40 7.43 0.90
C GLY A 88 10.86 8.61 1.76
N VAL A 89 9.97 9.53 2.13
CA VAL A 89 10.27 10.65 3.05
C VAL A 89 10.60 10.12 4.43
N ILE A 90 9.78 9.20 4.95
CA ILE A 90 9.98 8.57 6.26
C ILE A 90 11.29 7.80 6.29
N PHE A 91 11.58 7.03 5.23
CA PHE A 91 12.86 6.33 5.14
C PHE A 91 14.05 7.28 5.25
N LYS A 92 14.03 8.40 4.51
CA LYS A 92 15.09 9.42 4.59
C LYS A 92 15.20 10.04 5.98
N ALA A 93 14.08 10.29 6.65
CA ALA A 93 14.07 10.88 7.98
C ALA A 93 14.64 9.89 9.02
N LEU A 94 14.15 8.65 9.02
CA LEU A 94 14.61 7.61 9.94
C LEU A 94 16.08 7.24 9.69
N TRP A 95 16.53 7.28 8.44
CA TRP A 95 17.93 7.00 8.08
C TRP A 95 18.93 7.92 8.78
N LYS A 96 18.53 9.16 9.10
CA LYS A 96 19.38 10.12 9.81
C LYS A 96 19.54 9.78 11.28
N ILE A 97 18.54 9.14 11.87
CA ILE A 97 18.45 8.87 13.31
C ILE A 97 18.95 7.45 13.64
N ASP A 98 18.71 6.49 12.75
CA ASP A 98 19.06 5.07 12.97
C ASP A 98 20.57 4.84 12.85
N LYS A 99 21.21 4.54 13.98
CA LYS A 99 22.64 4.20 14.05
C LYS A 99 22.96 2.86 13.38
N THR A 100 22.03 1.92 13.41
CA THR A 100 22.24 0.55 12.88
C THR A 100 22.00 0.47 11.38
N LYS A 101 21.32 1.46 10.80
CA LYS A 101 20.90 1.48 9.38
C LYS A 101 20.09 0.25 8.96
N THR A 102 19.56 -0.48 9.94
CA THR A 102 18.81 -1.72 9.73
C THR A 102 17.36 -1.57 10.13
N VAL A 103 17.10 -1.01 11.31
CA VAL A 103 15.75 -0.82 11.85
C VAL A 103 14.90 0.05 10.93
N THR A 104 15.52 1.04 10.30
CA THR A 104 14.87 1.94 9.32
C THR A 104 14.13 1.19 8.21
N TYR A 105 14.70 0.09 7.67
CA TYR A 105 14.04 -0.68 6.61
C TYR A 105 12.76 -1.35 7.10
N PHE A 106 12.80 -1.99 8.27
CA PHE A 106 11.64 -2.69 8.84
C PHE A 106 10.54 -1.73 9.27
N VAL A 107 10.92 -0.64 9.95
CA VAL A 107 9.96 0.39 10.39
C VAL A 107 9.31 1.08 9.19
N THR A 108 10.06 1.38 8.12
CA THR A 108 9.48 1.96 6.90
C THR A 108 8.54 0.97 6.22
N GLY A 109 8.87 -0.32 6.20
CA GLY A 109 7.99 -1.38 5.71
C GLY A 109 6.65 -1.40 6.43
N LEU A 110 6.70 -1.39 7.76
CA LEU A 110 5.51 -1.36 8.62
C LEU A 110 4.67 -0.10 8.39
N LEU A 111 5.31 1.07 8.44
CA LEU A 111 4.63 2.36 8.30
C LEU A 111 4.04 2.57 6.90
N GLY A 112 4.70 2.06 5.86
CA GLY A 112 4.18 2.12 4.50
C GLY A 112 2.86 1.36 4.35
N ALA A 113 2.78 0.13 4.87
CA ALA A 113 1.55 -0.65 4.88
C ALA A 113 0.46 0.01 5.76
N PHE A 114 0.83 0.51 6.93
CA PHE A 114 -0.08 1.26 7.79
C PHE A 114 -0.68 2.47 7.07
N MET A 115 0.15 3.28 6.40
CA MET A 115 -0.32 4.44 5.64
C MET A 115 -1.19 4.06 4.45
N ASN A 116 -0.86 2.95 3.76
CA ASN A 116 -1.72 2.43 2.69
C ASN A 116 -3.14 2.20 3.19
N THR A 117 -3.26 1.48 4.28
CA THR A 117 -4.55 1.18 4.91
C THR A 117 -5.24 2.45 5.41
N LEU A 118 -4.51 3.31 6.10
CA LEU A 118 -5.06 4.56 6.67
C LEU A 118 -5.62 5.48 5.58
N PHE A 119 -4.85 5.77 4.53
CA PHE A 119 -5.28 6.69 3.46
C PHE A 119 -6.41 6.10 2.64
N PHE A 120 -6.33 4.80 2.29
CA PHE A 120 -7.39 4.13 1.58
C PHE A 120 -8.71 4.21 2.33
N MET A 121 -8.70 3.83 3.61
CA MET A 121 -9.92 3.81 4.41
C MET A 121 -10.46 5.19 4.73
N SER A 122 -9.60 6.13 5.09
CA SER A 122 -10.03 7.51 5.34
C SER A 122 -10.73 8.09 4.11
N THR A 123 -10.15 7.93 2.93
CA THR A 123 -10.75 8.41 1.69
C THR A 123 -12.02 7.65 1.33
N LEU A 124 -12.03 6.32 1.51
CA LEU A 124 -13.22 5.49 1.29
C LEU A 124 -14.38 5.94 2.18
N MET A 125 -14.13 6.16 3.48
CA MET A 125 -15.16 6.59 4.42
C MET A 125 -15.67 8.01 4.12
N ILE A 126 -14.79 8.93 3.74
CA ILE A 126 -15.17 10.29 3.35
C ILE A 126 -16.05 10.28 2.10
N CYS A 127 -15.66 9.50 1.08
CA CYS A 127 -16.34 9.50 -0.22
C CYS A 127 -17.60 8.62 -0.24
N PHE A 128 -17.58 7.48 0.42
CA PHE A 128 -18.63 6.45 0.32
C PHE A 128 -19.28 6.05 1.65
N GLY A 129 -18.83 6.58 2.80
CA GLY A 129 -19.30 6.17 4.12
C GLY A 129 -20.81 6.33 4.34
N HIS A 130 -21.46 7.24 3.60
CA HIS A 130 -22.90 7.47 3.67
C HIS A 130 -23.71 6.63 2.67
N THR A 131 -23.07 5.81 1.84
CA THR A 131 -23.76 4.99 0.85
C THR A 131 -24.43 3.76 1.50
N GLU A 132 -25.60 3.38 0.99
CA GLU A 132 -26.32 2.18 1.45
C GLU A 132 -25.47 0.92 1.32
N TYR A 133 -24.62 0.85 0.29
CA TYR A 133 -23.71 -0.27 0.06
C TYR A 133 -22.72 -0.48 1.21
N LEU A 134 -22.02 0.58 1.67
CA LEU A 134 -21.11 0.47 2.81
C LEU A 134 -21.86 0.24 4.12
N GLN A 135 -23.03 0.85 4.28
CA GLN A 135 -23.87 0.64 5.46
C GLN A 135 -24.44 -0.78 5.54
N SER A 136 -24.79 -1.41 4.41
CA SER A 136 -25.23 -2.80 4.38
C SER A 136 -24.11 -3.80 4.76
N MET A 137 -22.85 -3.45 4.54
CA MET A 137 -21.69 -4.23 5.00
C MET A 137 -21.45 -4.10 6.51
N ASN A 138 -21.98 -3.05 7.14
CA ASN A 138 -21.92 -2.84 8.59
C ASN A 138 -23.03 -3.65 9.31
N ALA A 139 -22.94 -4.97 9.24
CA ALA A 139 -23.95 -5.88 9.83
C ALA A 139 -24.16 -5.72 11.35
N THR A 140 -23.22 -5.07 12.05
CA THR A 140 -23.25 -4.88 13.50
C THR A 140 -23.91 -3.57 13.92
N GLY A 141 -24.28 -2.67 12.98
CA GLY A 141 -24.80 -1.34 13.31
C GLY A 141 -23.81 -0.47 14.08
N ALA A 142 -22.51 -0.81 14.04
CA ALA A 142 -21.45 -0.06 14.71
C ALA A 142 -21.27 1.34 14.08
N ASN A 143 -20.73 2.26 14.86
CA ASN A 143 -20.36 3.56 14.32
C ASN A 143 -19.43 3.39 13.12
N LEU A 144 -19.53 4.27 12.13
CA LEU A 144 -18.73 4.27 10.88
C LEU A 144 -17.23 4.10 11.15
N PHE A 145 -16.72 4.70 12.22
CA PHE A 145 -15.34 4.57 12.66
C PHE A 145 -15.01 3.14 13.14
N MET A 146 -15.83 2.53 13.96
CA MET A 146 -15.66 1.15 14.43
C MET A 146 -15.74 0.15 13.28
N PHE A 147 -16.65 0.38 12.33
CA PHE A 147 -16.73 -0.40 11.10
C PHE A 147 -15.42 -0.28 10.28
N ALA A 148 -14.91 0.94 10.08
CA ALA A 148 -13.66 1.17 9.38
C ALA A 148 -12.49 0.44 10.05
N VAL A 149 -12.37 0.51 11.38
CA VAL A 149 -11.33 -0.18 12.15
C VAL A 149 -11.45 -1.70 12.04
N ALA A 150 -12.64 -2.25 12.12
CA ALA A 150 -12.86 -3.70 11.97
C ALA A 150 -12.56 -4.18 10.54
N PHE A 151 -13.02 -3.42 9.54
CA PHE A 151 -12.84 -3.71 8.13
C PHE A 151 -11.37 -3.63 7.70
N CYS A 152 -10.62 -2.64 8.25
CA CYS A 152 -9.17 -2.49 8.08
C CYS A 152 -8.36 -3.48 8.87
N GLY A 153 -8.82 -3.84 10.06
CA GLY A 153 -8.02 -4.58 11.02
C GLY A 153 -7.52 -5.91 10.46
N ILE A 154 -8.35 -6.61 9.70
CA ILE A 154 -7.99 -7.88 9.07
C ILE A 154 -6.93 -7.67 7.99
N ASN A 155 -7.10 -6.68 7.11
CA ASN A 155 -6.12 -6.38 6.06
C ASN A 155 -4.81 -5.85 6.65
N GLY A 156 -4.88 -4.88 7.55
CA GLY A 156 -3.72 -4.31 8.22
C GLY A 156 -2.92 -5.33 9.01
N ALA A 157 -3.61 -6.23 9.73
CA ALA A 157 -2.96 -7.28 10.53
C ALA A 157 -2.10 -8.25 9.68
N LEU A 158 -2.41 -8.41 8.40
CA LEU A 158 -1.63 -9.24 7.47
C LEU A 158 -0.64 -8.43 6.65
N GLU A 159 -1.05 -7.28 6.11
CA GLU A 159 -0.17 -6.44 5.27
C GLU A 159 1.02 -5.84 6.06
N MET A 160 0.80 -5.38 7.29
CA MET A 160 1.86 -4.73 8.08
C MET A 160 3.02 -5.67 8.42
N PRO A 161 2.82 -6.87 8.97
CA PRO A 161 3.91 -7.82 9.24
C PRO A 161 4.62 -8.25 7.95
N MET A 162 3.86 -8.52 6.88
CA MET A 162 4.45 -8.91 5.60
C MET A 162 5.28 -7.80 4.98
N SER A 163 4.79 -6.57 4.96
CA SER A 163 5.53 -5.42 4.44
C SER A 163 6.74 -5.08 5.32
N CYS A 164 6.61 -5.26 6.64
CA CYS A 164 7.73 -5.11 7.57
C CYS A 164 8.84 -6.12 7.26
N VAL A 165 8.53 -7.41 7.28
CA VAL A 165 9.54 -8.48 7.18
C VAL A 165 10.03 -8.61 5.73
N VAL A 166 9.12 -8.80 4.78
CA VAL A 166 9.49 -9.02 3.37
C VAL A 166 9.97 -7.72 2.73
N GLY A 167 9.22 -6.63 2.88
CA GLY A 167 9.58 -5.33 2.31
C GLY A 167 10.88 -4.81 2.89
N GLY A 168 11.02 -4.78 4.22
CA GLY A 168 12.24 -4.35 4.90
C GLY A 168 13.44 -5.26 4.63
N GLY A 169 13.25 -6.58 4.67
CA GLY A 169 14.32 -7.56 4.42
C GLY A 169 14.85 -7.50 2.99
N VAL A 170 13.96 -7.50 2.00
CA VAL A 170 14.34 -7.41 0.58
C VAL A 170 14.99 -6.06 0.26
N ALA A 171 14.43 -4.95 0.75
CA ALA A 171 15.02 -3.62 0.52
C ALA A 171 16.43 -3.53 1.10
N LYS A 172 16.66 -4.07 2.30
CA LYS A 172 17.99 -4.15 2.90
C LYS A 172 18.95 -5.00 2.07
N ALA A 173 18.52 -6.20 1.65
CA ALA A 173 19.36 -7.11 0.85
C ALA A 173 19.76 -6.48 -0.50
N VAL A 174 18.81 -5.85 -1.20
CA VAL A 174 19.07 -5.14 -2.46
C VAL A 174 20.01 -3.95 -2.24
N SER A 175 19.83 -3.17 -1.18
CA SER A 175 20.71 -2.04 -0.86
C SER A 175 22.15 -2.48 -0.59
N VAL A 176 22.35 -3.63 0.09
CA VAL A 176 23.68 -4.20 0.32
C VAL A 176 24.31 -4.68 -1.00
N ALA A 177 23.52 -5.37 -1.85
CA ALA A 177 23.99 -5.86 -3.14
C ALA A 177 24.42 -4.71 -4.08
N LEU A 178 23.64 -3.63 -4.15
CA LEU A 178 23.96 -2.44 -4.96
C LEU A 178 25.27 -1.77 -4.50
N LYS A 179 25.47 -1.64 -3.17
CA LYS A 179 26.72 -1.07 -2.63
C LYS A 179 27.94 -1.94 -2.94
N LYS A 180 27.79 -3.27 -2.90
CA LYS A 180 28.86 -4.20 -3.24
C LYS A 180 29.26 -4.10 -4.71
N ASN A 181 28.29 -3.97 -5.63
CA ASN A 181 28.54 -3.83 -7.04
C ASN A 181 29.27 -2.51 -7.35
N ALA A 182 28.81 -1.38 -6.80
CA ALA A 182 29.49 -0.10 -6.96
C ALA A 182 30.96 -0.14 -6.51
N ALA A 183 31.23 -0.78 -5.36
CA ALA A 183 32.59 -0.94 -4.86
C ALA A 183 33.48 -1.91 -5.69
N THR A 184 32.87 -2.71 -6.56
CA THR A 184 33.60 -3.64 -7.47
C THR A 184 33.93 -2.95 -8.80
N GLU A 185 33.11 -2.00 -9.23
CA GLU A 185 33.32 -1.21 -10.46
C GLU A 185 34.39 -0.11 -10.28
N GLU A 186 34.68 0.31 -9.04
CA GLU A 186 35.72 1.29 -8.72
C GLU A 186 37.14 0.69 -8.56
N LYS A 187 37.30 -0.63 -8.70
CA LYS A 187 38.59 -1.34 -8.66
C LYS A 187 39.05 -1.78 -10.05
#